data_ea4213de8959ce922d95ddcf08a7c588
#
_entry.id   ea4213de8959ce922d95ddcf08a7c588
#
_cell.length_a   1.000
_cell.length_b   1.000
_cell.length_c   1.000
_cell.angle_alpha   90.00
_cell.angle_beta   90.00
_cell.angle_gamma   90.00
#
_symmetry.space_group_name_H-M   'P 1'
#
loop_
_entity.id
_entity.type
_entity.pdbx_description
1 polymer ?
#
loop_
_entity_poly.entity_id
_entity_poly.type
_entity_poly.pdbx_seq_one_letter_code
_entity_poly.pdbx_strand_id
1 'polypeptide(L)'
;NCSAGVFSGWNGPVSFTTACGAYPVPLVENFTTFLPSACWFNRTGGDLTTGPTTLTGSGWVADGFANVGTTGAVRNEIFTTGANDWFISPSITIPTAGYELKFDAAATQFGSVNSPTNTWEADDTIEVLVSTTGLTNWTPLFTYNDVNQPSNAGSPNIIDLDAYAGSDIRIAFRAVEGATNGSADIDFSIDNFQIRLTPTCVEPLNLIYSSVTTSTVNISWDPTSPSPTIGYEYFVSTSNATPVTAGTATTATFAALSGLLPNTTYYVFVRSDCSAGDFSSWTGPISFYTGHCVPSSTGSASYVNNFSTTGGSQNISNLATGFTAGGYLNANSQFVESYETSSFNFNAEIVGG
;
A
#
# COMPACT_ATOMS: atom_id res chain seq x y z
N ASN A 1 -13.26 -33.70 -51.44
CA ASN A 1 -13.08 -33.60 -52.91
C ASN A 1 -14.19 -34.39 -53.59
N CYS A 2 -15.13 -33.74 -54.23
CA CYS A 2 -16.33 -34.42 -54.75
C CYS A 2 -16.17 -34.82 -56.23
N SER A 3 -15.43 -34.04 -57.00
CA SER A 3 -15.01 -34.32 -58.36
C SER A 3 -13.86 -33.34 -58.71
N ALA A 4 -13.19 -33.57 -59.86
CA ALA A 4 -12.07 -32.69 -60.24
C ALA A 4 -12.56 -31.23 -60.31
N GLY A 5 -11.99 -30.37 -59.45
CA GLY A 5 -12.31 -28.94 -59.37
C GLY A 5 -13.53 -28.55 -58.56
N VAL A 6 -14.25 -29.50 -57.90
CA VAL A 6 -15.38 -29.23 -57.04
C VAL A 6 -14.98 -29.56 -55.58
N PHE A 7 -15.05 -28.55 -54.70
CA PHE A 7 -14.77 -28.67 -53.28
C PHE A 7 -16.01 -28.30 -52.47
N SER A 8 -16.19 -28.96 -51.35
CA SER A 8 -17.16 -28.49 -50.34
C SER A 8 -16.68 -27.15 -49.78
N GLY A 9 -17.61 -26.38 -49.27
CA GLY A 9 -17.25 -25.23 -48.43
C GLY A 9 -16.43 -25.65 -47.20
N TRP A 10 -15.54 -24.77 -46.72
CA TRP A 10 -14.85 -24.97 -45.49
C TRP A 10 -15.86 -24.97 -44.31
N ASN A 11 -15.71 -25.95 -43.43
CA ASN A 11 -16.49 -26.00 -42.18
C ASN A 11 -15.61 -25.49 -41.05
N GLY A 12 -16.00 -24.41 -40.42
CA GLY A 12 -15.19 -23.73 -39.37
C GLY A 12 -15.11 -22.23 -39.61
N PRO A 13 -14.48 -21.48 -38.75
CA PRO A 13 -13.34 -21.84 -37.87
C PRO A 13 -13.79 -22.56 -36.57
N VAL A 14 -12.98 -23.49 -36.13
CA VAL A 14 -13.04 -24.03 -34.78
C VAL A 14 -11.97 -23.32 -33.97
N SER A 15 -12.37 -22.61 -32.92
CA SER A 15 -11.44 -22.01 -31.97
C SER A 15 -11.17 -22.99 -30.83
N PHE A 16 -9.94 -23.06 -30.40
CA PHE A 16 -9.54 -23.76 -29.16
C PHE A 16 -8.59 -22.86 -28.38
N THR A 17 -8.65 -22.98 -27.06
CA THR A 17 -7.71 -22.31 -26.17
C THR A 17 -6.78 -23.38 -25.61
N THR A 18 -5.47 -23.14 -25.67
CA THR A 18 -4.49 -24.00 -25.04
C THR A 18 -4.60 -23.87 -23.53
N ALA A 19 -4.37 -24.99 -22.82
CA ALA A 19 -4.27 -24.94 -21.36
C ALA A 19 -3.12 -24.01 -20.93
N CYS A 20 -3.31 -23.31 -19.81
CA CYS A 20 -2.28 -22.47 -19.21
C CYS A 20 -1.11 -23.34 -18.73
N GLY A 21 0.06 -23.19 -19.33
CA GLY A 21 1.32 -23.70 -18.79
C GLY A 21 1.75 -22.93 -17.55
N ALA A 22 2.79 -23.45 -16.87
CA ALA A 22 3.40 -22.70 -15.77
C ALA A 22 4.20 -21.50 -16.32
N TYR A 23 4.10 -20.37 -15.65
CA TYR A 23 4.84 -19.16 -15.98
C TYR A 23 6.25 -19.24 -15.37
N PRO A 24 7.28 -18.80 -16.10
CA PRO A 24 8.61 -18.68 -15.52
C PRO A 24 8.68 -17.46 -14.58
N VAL A 25 9.65 -17.49 -13.67
CA VAL A 25 9.99 -16.32 -12.84
C VAL A 25 11.13 -15.50 -13.51
N PRO A 26 11.23 -14.17 -13.30
CA PRO A 26 10.33 -13.36 -12.45
C PRO A 26 8.96 -13.18 -13.12
N LEU A 27 7.92 -13.14 -12.30
CA LEU A 27 6.57 -12.75 -12.70
C LEU A 27 6.22 -11.44 -12.00
N VAL A 28 5.77 -10.45 -12.77
CA VAL A 28 5.35 -9.13 -12.27
C VAL A 28 3.97 -8.82 -12.83
N GLU A 29 3.06 -8.37 -11.95
CA GLU A 29 1.71 -7.97 -12.32
C GLU A 29 1.27 -6.76 -11.51
N ASN A 30 0.85 -5.71 -12.19
CA ASN A 30 0.38 -4.46 -11.62
C ASN A 30 -1.11 -4.22 -11.86
N PHE A 31 -1.83 -5.23 -12.28
CA PHE A 31 -3.28 -5.25 -12.47
C PHE A 31 -3.88 -4.06 -13.24
N THR A 32 -3.11 -3.45 -14.16
CA THR A 32 -3.68 -2.44 -15.08
C THR A 32 -4.83 -3.02 -15.89
N THR A 33 -4.89 -4.33 -16.01
CA THR A 33 -6.03 -5.09 -16.52
C THR A 33 -6.44 -6.12 -15.48
N PHE A 34 -7.68 -6.07 -15.04
CA PHE A 34 -8.25 -7.12 -14.18
C PHE A 34 -8.24 -8.46 -14.91
N LEU A 35 -7.78 -9.52 -14.26
CA LEU A 35 -7.47 -10.81 -14.89
C LEU A 35 -6.54 -10.63 -16.10
N PRO A 36 -5.26 -10.33 -15.88
CA PRO A 36 -4.30 -9.97 -16.94
C PRO A 36 -4.15 -11.02 -18.03
N SER A 37 -4.49 -12.27 -17.74
CA SER A 37 -4.56 -13.36 -18.72
C SER A 37 -5.69 -14.34 -18.36
N ALA A 38 -6.06 -15.20 -19.30
CA ALA A 38 -7.01 -16.28 -19.05
C ALA A 38 -6.55 -17.31 -17.98
N CYS A 39 -5.32 -17.17 -17.48
CA CYS A 39 -4.74 -18.05 -16.47
C CYS A 39 -4.86 -17.52 -15.03
N TRP A 40 -5.30 -16.29 -14.86
CA TRP A 40 -5.79 -15.75 -13.59
C TRP A 40 -7.25 -16.16 -13.40
N PHE A 41 -7.62 -16.51 -12.19
CA PHE A 41 -8.97 -16.97 -11.90
C PHE A 41 -9.62 -16.11 -10.81
N ASN A 42 -10.88 -15.78 -11.04
CA ASN A 42 -11.77 -15.14 -10.09
C ASN A 42 -12.89 -16.15 -9.80
N ARG A 43 -12.93 -16.70 -8.56
CA ARG A 43 -13.77 -17.85 -8.20
C ARG A 43 -14.35 -17.71 -6.80
N THR A 44 -15.29 -18.58 -6.42
CA THR A 44 -15.93 -18.53 -5.10
C THR A 44 -16.25 -19.92 -4.56
N GLY A 45 -16.52 -19.97 -3.25
CA GLY A 45 -16.93 -21.17 -2.51
C GLY A 45 -15.78 -22.13 -2.19
N GLY A 46 -16.11 -23.27 -1.63
CA GLY A 46 -15.17 -24.32 -1.27
C GLY A 46 -14.35 -24.05 -0.02
N ASP A 47 -13.25 -24.78 0.14
CA ASP A 47 -12.36 -24.72 1.30
C ASP A 47 -10.89 -24.92 0.90
N LEU A 48 -9.99 -24.91 1.86
CA LEU A 48 -8.55 -25.04 1.59
C LEU A 48 -8.19 -26.42 1.00
N THR A 49 -8.96 -27.46 1.26
CA THR A 49 -8.71 -28.81 0.75
C THR A 49 -9.22 -28.97 -0.68
N THR A 50 -10.47 -28.60 -0.90
CA THR A 50 -11.15 -28.76 -2.19
C THR A 50 -10.84 -27.65 -3.17
N GLY A 51 -10.40 -26.48 -2.67
CA GLY A 51 -10.29 -25.27 -3.43
C GLY A 51 -11.67 -24.67 -3.79
N PRO A 52 -11.72 -23.65 -4.66
CA PRO A 52 -12.97 -23.01 -5.05
C PRO A 52 -13.87 -23.96 -5.82
N THR A 53 -15.15 -23.96 -5.51
CA THR A 53 -16.15 -24.86 -6.12
C THR A 53 -16.91 -24.24 -7.30
N THR A 54 -16.99 -22.91 -7.35
CA THR A 54 -17.68 -22.19 -8.42
C THR A 54 -16.68 -21.51 -9.35
N LEU A 55 -16.85 -21.70 -10.66
CA LEU A 55 -15.87 -21.27 -11.67
C LEU A 55 -16.04 -19.82 -12.13
N THR A 56 -17.07 -19.14 -11.69
CA THR A 56 -17.39 -17.77 -12.12
C THR A 56 -17.91 -16.94 -10.96
N GLY A 57 -17.58 -15.65 -10.98
CA GLY A 57 -18.08 -14.66 -10.04
C GLY A 57 -17.43 -14.79 -8.66
N SER A 58 -16.77 -13.77 -8.24
CA SER A 58 -16.35 -13.56 -6.86
C SER A 58 -16.43 -12.07 -6.57
N GLY A 59 -16.26 -11.69 -5.30
CA GLY A 59 -16.21 -10.30 -4.88
C GLY A 59 -14.95 -9.54 -5.33
N TRP A 60 -13.96 -10.23 -5.91
CA TRP A 60 -12.77 -9.55 -6.44
C TRP A 60 -13.09 -8.83 -7.75
N VAL A 61 -12.76 -7.55 -7.81
CA VAL A 61 -13.02 -6.65 -8.95
C VAL A 61 -11.81 -5.78 -9.27
N ALA A 62 -11.81 -5.17 -10.47
CA ALA A 62 -10.85 -4.13 -10.81
C ALA A 62 -11.14 -2.86 -10.02
N ASP A 63 -10.11 -2.23 -9.48
CA ASP A 63 -10.21 -0.93 -8.83
C ASP A 63 -8.85 -0.20 -8.82
N GLY A 64 -8.81 1.01 -8.29
CA GLY A 64 -7.58 1.69 -7.94
C GLY A 64 -7.07 1.23 -6.57
N PHE A 65 -5.75 1.16 -6.42
CA PHE A 65 -5.15 0.76 -5.14
C PHE A 65 -5.57 1.70 -4.01
N ALA A 66 -6.05 1.14 -2.90
CA ALA A 66 -6.57 1.88 -1.75
C ALA A 66 -7.70 2.87 -2.12
N ASN A 67 -8.55 2.52 -3.07
CA ASN A 67 -9.63 3.35 -3.62
C ASN A 67 -9.13 4.65 -4.32
N VAL A 68 -7.86 4.70 -4.75
CA VAL A 68 -7.33 5.81 -5.54
C VAL A 68 -7.40 5.50 -7.03
N GLY A 69 -8.33 6.11 -7.72
CA GLY A 69 -8.60 5.78 -9.14
C GLY A 69 -9.60 4.63 -9.30
N THR A 70 -9.57 3.97 -10.45
CA THR A 70 -10.53 2.90 -10.80
C THR A 70 -9.87 1.71 -11.50
N THR A 71 -8.55 1.70 -11.61
CA THR A 71 -7.76 0.65 -12.28
C THR A 71 -6.36 0.58 -11.65
N GLY A 72 -5.67 -0.52 -11.89
CA GLY A 72 -4.29 -0.70 -11.43
C GLY A 72 -4.19 -1.46 -10.10
N ALA A 73 -5.30 -2.04 -9.64
CA ALA A 73 -5.32 -2.94 -8.49
C ALA A 73 -6.49 -3.90 -8.62
N VAL A 74 -6.52 -4.90 -7.76
CA VAL A 74 -7.71 -5.74 -7.53
C VAL A 74 -8.20 -5.52 -6.10
N ARG A 75 -9.52 -5.47 -5.93
CA ARG A 75 -10.18 -5.19 -4.66
C ARG A 75 -11.21 -6.25 -4.34
N ASN A 76 -11.36 -6.58 -3.07
CA ASN A 76 -12.50 -7.31 -2.53
C ASN A 76 -13.15 -6.47 -1.44
N GLU A 77 -14.47 -6.45 -1.42
CA GLU A 77 -15.27 -5.85 -0.36
C GLU A 77 -15.64 -6.93 0.65
N ILE A 78 -15.18 -6.77 1.89
CA ILE A 78 -15.49 -7.67 3.00
C ILE A 78 -16.73 -7.11 3.69
N PHE A 79 -17.90 -7.70 3.40
CA PHE A 79 -19.19 -7.22 3.93
C PHE A 79 -20.31 -8.28 3.85
N THR A 80 -20.32 -9.14 2.85
CA THR A 80 -21.44 -10.05 2.62
C THR A 80 -21.27 -11.36 3.38
N THR A 81 -22.07 -11.58 4.41
CA THR A 81 -22.06 -12.82 5.23
C THR A 81 -21.92 -14.08 4.41
N GLY A 82 -20.90 -14.87 4.73
CA GLY A 82 -20.63 -16.14 4.07
C GLY A 82 -19.97 -16.00 2.70
N ALA A 83 -19.52 -14.80 2.30
CA ALA A 83 -18.68 -14.63 1.13
C ALA A 83 -17.38 -15.43 1.30
N ASN A 84 -16.92 -16.03 0.21
CA ASN A 84 -15.72 -16.87 0.17
C ASN A 84 -15.15 -16.78 -1.24
N ASP A 85 -14.35 -15.76 -1.46
CA ASP A 85 -13.96 -15.29 -2.77
C ASP A 85 -12.48 -15.48 -3.01
N TRP A 86 -12.13 -16.01 -4.18
CA TRP A 86 -10.78 -16.39 -4.52
C TRP A 86 -10.27 -15.61 -5.73
N PHE A 87 -9.12 -14.99 -5.60
CA PHE A 87 -8.33 -14.45 -6.69
C PHE A 87 -7.03 -15.24 -6.82
N ILE A 88 -6.84 -15.96 -7.94
CA ILE A 88 -5.82 -17.01 -8.06
C ILE A 88 -4.89 -16.71 -9.23
N SER A 89 -3.59 -16.76 -8.98
CA SER A 89 -2.54 -16.57 -9.98
C SER A 89 -2.49 -17.70 -11.04
N PRO A 90 -1.81 -17.51 -12.17
CA PRO A 90 -1.34 -18.60 -12.99
C PRO A 90 -0.53 -19.63 -12.19
N SER A 91 -0.30 -20.82 -12.77
CA SER A 91 0.78 -21.69 -12.28
C SER A 91 2.12 -21.01 -12.53
N ILE A 92 3.04 -21.08 -11.56
CA ILE A 92 4.34 -20.40 -11.59
C ILE A 92 5.40 -21.40 -11.19
N THR A 93 6.45 -21.58 -12.00
CA THR A 93 7.56 -22.47 -11.68
C THR A 93 8.57 -21.77 -10.79
N ILE A 94 8.82 -22.29 -9.59
CA ILE A 94 9.89 -21.84 -8.69
C ILE A 94 11.10 -22.76 -8.93
N PRO A 95 12.13 -22.36 -9.69
CA PRO A 95 13.16 -23.30 -10.14
C PRO A 95 14.11 -23.75 -9.03
N THR A 96 14.40 -22.87 -8.08
CA THR A 96 15.35 -23.07 -6.97
C THR A 96 14.90 -22.29 -5.75
N ALA A 97 15.54 -22.48 -4.61
CA ALA A 97 15.45 -21.56 -3.48
C ALA A 97 15.97 -20.14 -3.85
N GLY A 98 15.67 -19.17 -3.03
CA GLY A 98 16.03 -17.77 -3.22
C GLY A 98 14.96 -16.95 -3.96
N TYR A 99 13.71 -17.39 -3.96
CA TYR A 99 12.58 -16.63 -4.50
C TYR A 99 11.61 -16.20 -3.41
N GLU A 100 10.97 -15.06 -3.62
CA GLU A 100 9.97 -14.49 -2.72
C GLU A 100 8.73 -14.01 -3.49
N LEU A 101 7.59 -14.03 -2.80
CA LEU A 101 6.40 -13.31 -3.19
C LEU A 101 6.45 -11.91 -2.58
N LYS A 102 6.33 -10.88 -3.38
CA LYS A 102 6.10 -9.49 -2.95
C LYS A 102 4.76 -9.01 -3.52
N PHE A 103 4.00 -8.28 -2.72
CA PHE A 103 2.78 -7.57 -3.15
C PHE A 103 2.48 -6.44 -2.17
N ASP A 104 1.72 -5.44 -2.63
CA ASP A 104 1.21 -4.38 -1.77
C ASP A 104 -0.23 -4.71 -1.39
N ALA A 105 -0.59 -4.45 -0.13
CA ALA A 105 -1.94 -4.61 0.39
C ALA A 105 -2.38 -3.36 1.15
N ALA A 106 -3.65 -2.98 0.99
CA ALA A 106 -4.28 -1.89 1.73
C ALA A 106 -5.69 -2.28 2.19
N ALA A 107 -6.10 -1.75 3.34
CA ALA A 107 -7.47 -1.85 3.84
C ALA A 107 -8.04 -0.45 4.06
N THR A 108 -9.16 -0.15 3.41
CA THR A 108 -9.83 1.15 3.48
C THR A 108 -11.29 0.97 3.85
N GLN A 109 -11.94 2.03 4.33
CA GLN A 109 -13.39 2.07 4.43
C GLN A 109 -13.99 1.95 3.03
N PHE A 110 -15.06 1.19 2.87
CA PHE A 110 -15.76 1.00 1.60
C PHE A 110 -15.97 2.32 0.85
N GLY A 111 -15.54 2.35 -0.41
CA GLY A 111 -15.67 3.50 -1.29
C GLY A 111 -14.91 4.75 -0.86
N SER A 112 -13.94 4.63 0.05
CA SER A 112 -13.17 5.75 0.59
C SER A 112 -11.68 5.43 0.66
N VAL A 113 -10.84 6.45 0.65
CA VAL A 113 -9.39 6.33 0.86
C VAL A 113 -9.00 6.34 2.35
N ASN A 114 -9.97 6.53 3.24
CA ASN A 114 -9.70 6.62 4.68
C ASN A 114 -9.54 5.23 5.30
N SER A 115 -8.90 5.17 6.46
CA SER A 115 -8.88 3.95 7.28
C SER A 115 -10.30 3.50 7.61
N PRO A 116 -10.54 2.18 7.76
CA PRO A 116 -11.82 1.66 8.21
C PRO A 116 -12.25 2.31 9.53
N THR A 117 -13.51 2.71 9.63
CA THR A 117 -14.09 3.31 10.85
C THR A 117 -14.43 2.26 11.90
N ASN A 118 -14.66 1.02 11.46
CA ASN A 118 -14.91 -0.13 12.30
C ASN A 118 -13.81 -1.16 12.09
N THR A 119 -13.48 -1.91 13.15
CA THR A 119 -12.60 -3.07 13.04
C THR A 119 -13.30 -4.19 12.28
N TRP A 120 -12.52 -5.00 11.58
CA TRP A 120 -13.00 -6.26 11.02
C TRP A 120 -13.64 -7.11 12.12
N GLU A 121 -14.63 -7.89 11.75
CA GLU A 121 -15.13 -8.94 12.62
C GLU A 121 -14.06 -10.02 12.81
N ALA A 122 -14.08 -10.68 13.97
CA ALA A 122 -13.04 -11.64 14.33
C ALA A 122 -13.02 -12.91 13.45
N ASP A 123 -14.08 -13.15 12.69
CA ASP A 123 -14.24 -14.27 11.76
C ASP A 123 -14.04 -13.87 10.29
N ASP A 124 -13.65 -12.61 10.03
CA ASP A 124 -13.30 -12.13 8.69
C ASP A 124 -11.82 -12.26 8.43
N THR A 125 -11.47 -12.74 7.24
CA THR A 125 -10.06 -12.91 6.87
C THR A 125 -9.80 -12.66 5.40
N ILE A 126 -8.58 -12.19 5.12
CA ILE A 126 -7.95 -12.32 3.81
C ILE A 126 -6.75 -13.25 3.94
N GLU A 127 -6.82 -14.40 3.32
CA GLU A 127 -5.77 -15.40 3.35
C GLU A 127 -4.89 -15.32 2.09
N VAL A 128 -3.58 -15.27 2.27
CA VAL A 128 -2.59 -15.47 1.20
C VAL A 128 -2.19 -16.93 1.22
N LEU A 129 -2.49 -17.63 0.15
CA LEU A 129 -2.42 -19.08 0.08
C LEU A 129 -1.50 -19.54 -1.04
N VAL A 130 -0.92 -20.72 -0.88
CA VAL A 130 -0.15 -21.41 -1.91
C VAL A 130 -0.66 -22.82 -2.12
N SER A 131 -0.64 -23.29 -3.36
CA SER A 131 -0.89 -24.71 -3.71
C SER A 131 0.13 -25.21 -4.72
N THR A 132 0.63 -26.43 -4.51
CA THR A 132 1.46 -27.19 -5.45
C THR A 132 0.67 -28.21 -6.23
N THR A 133 -0.63 -28.34 -5.97
CA THR A 133 -1.52 -29.34 -6.60
C THR A 133 -2.54 -28.70 -7.58
N GLY A 134 -2.28 -27.45 -7.96
CA GLY A 134 -3.12 -26.70 -8.87
C GLY A 134 -4.18 -25.87 -8.16
N LEU A 135 -5.40 -26.34 -8.03
CA LEU A 135 -6.53 -25.58 -7.45
C LEU A 135 -7.07 -26.21 -6.15
N THR A 136 -6.34 -27.14 -5.57
CA THR A 136 -6.71 -27.87 -4.34
C THR A 136 -5.56 -27.85 -3.34
N ASN A 137 -5.81 -28.29 -2.11
CA ASN A 137 -4.80 -28.45 -1.03
C ASN A 137 -3.99 -27.17 -0.83
N TRP A 138 -4.68 -26.09 -0.50
CA TRP A 138 -4.10 -24.80 -0.24
C TRP A 138 -3.50 -24.71 1.16
N THR A 139 -2.33 -24.13 1.27
CA THR A 139 -1.62 -23.89 2.52
C THR A 139 -1.56 -22.39 2.77
N PRO A 140 -1.97 -21.89 3.94
CA PRO A 140 -1.81 -20.49 4.30
C PRO A 140 -0.34 -20.09 4.41
N LEU A 141 0.04 -19.02 3.74
CA LEU A 141 1.32 -18.34 3.88
C LEU A 141 1.22 -17.17 4.86
N PHE A 142 0.11 -16.43 4.79
CA PHE A 142 -0.19 -15.29 5.65
C PHE A 142 -1.70 -15.09 5.73
N THR A 143 -2.19 -14.50 6.83
CA THR A 143 -3.61 -14.19 7.01
C THR A 143 -3.77 -12.81 7.63
N TYR A 144 -4.49 -11.93 6.95
CA TYR A 144 -4.99 -10.67 7.52
C TYR A 144 -6.29 -10.94 8.27
N ASN A 145 -6.49 -10.25 9.38
CA ASN A 145 -7.67 -10.32 10.23
C ASN A 145 -7.82 -9.01 11.03
N ASP A 146 -8.67 -9.01 12.03
CA ASP A 146 -8.97 -7.88 12.91
C ASP A 146 -7.77 -7.30 13.68
N VAL A 147 -6.68 -8.09 13.88
CA VAL A 147 -5.50 -7.66 14.65
C VAL A 147 -4.30 -7.25 13.80
N ASN A 148 -4.27 -7.57 12.51
CA ASN A 148 -3.11 -7.31 11.63
C ASN A 148 -3.48 -6.73 10.26
N GLN A 149 -4.46 -5.84 10.22
CA GLN A 149 -4.90 -5.17 9.00
C GLN A 149 -3.75 -4.36 8.37
N PRO A 150 -3.65 -4.31 7.02
CA PRO A 150 -2.73 -3.40 6.37
C PRO A 150 -3.20 -1.96 6.52
N SER A 151 -2.29 -1.00 6.40
CA SER A 151 -2.65 0.41 6.43
C SER A 151 -3.52 0.81 5.23
N ASN A 152 -4.30 1.87 5.37
CA ASN A 152 -5.07 2.44 4.25
C ASN A 152 -4.19 3.10 3.17
N ALA A 153 -2.95 3.44 3.49
CA ALA A 153 -1.97 3.93 2.51
C ALA A 153 -1.25 2.81 1.76
N GLY A 154 -1.49 1.56 2.17
CA GLY A 154 -0.82 0.38 1.66
C GLY A 154 0.44 0.01 2.43
N SER A 155 0.76 -1.27 2.40
CA SER A 155 1.97 -1.84 2.98
C SER A 155 2.51 -2.93 2.07
N PRO A 156 3.82 -2.95 1.79
CA PRO A 156 4.45 -4.05 1.08
C PRO A 156 4.50 -5.29 1.97
N ASN A 157 4.28 -6.44 1.36
CA ASN A 157 4.35 -7.75 2.00
C ASN A 157 5.38 -8.60 1.27
N ILE A 158 6.22 -9.30 2.00
CA ILE A 158 7.27 -10.17 1.48
C ILE A 158 7.13 -11.53 2.15
N ILE A 159 7.03 -12.59 1.34
CA ILE A 159 6.88 -13.96 1.81
C ILE A 159 7.92 -14.83 1.11
N ASP A 160 8.73 -15.54 1.89
CA ASP A 160 9.74 -16.48 1.41
C ASP A 160 9.06 -17.70 0.74
N LEU A 161 9.56 -18.09 -0.43
CA LEU A 161 9.07 -19.21 -1.21
C LEU A 161 10.09 -20.37 -1.30
N ASP A 162 11.16 -20.38 -0.53
CA ASP A 162 12.21 -21.40 -0.55
C ASP A 162 11.68 -22.81 -0.33
N ALA A 163 10.63 -22.97 0.48
CA ALA A 163 9.97 -24.24 0.72
C ALA A 163 9.34 -24.86 -0.56
N TYR A 164 9.16 -24.06 -1.61
CA TYR A 164 8.52 -24.46 -2.87
C TYR A 164 9.51 -24.61 -4.02
N ALA A 165 10.81 -24.57 -3.74
CA ALA A 165 11.86 -24.74 -4.75
C ALA A 165 11.67 -26.06 -5.54
N GLY A 166 11.79 -25.99 -6.86
CA GLY A 166 11.59 -27.12 -7.76
C GLY A 166 10.12 -27.46 -8.05
N SER A 167 9.16 -26.65 -7.60
CA SER A 167 7.72 -26.92 -7.75
C SER A 167 7.04 -25.88 -8.65
N ASP A 168 5.96 -26.29 -9.28
CA ASP A 168 4.96 -25.39 -9.84
C ASP A 168 3.94 -25.04 -8.75
N ILE A 169 3.79 -23.74 -8.48
CA ILE A 169 2.87 -23.25 -7.45
C ILE A 169 1.79 -22.35 -8.04
N ARG A 170 0.72 -22.17 -7.31
CA ARG A 170 -0.23 -21.08 -7.48
C ARG A 170 -0.34 -20.31 -6.17
N ILE A 171 -0.46 -19.01 -6.28
CA ILE A 171 -0.80 -18.11 -5.16
C ILE A 171 -2.29 -17.77 -5.26
N ALA A 172 -2.97 -17.74 -4.14
CA ALA A 172 -4.33 -17.24 -4.06
C ALA A 172 -4.49 -16.20 -2.95
N PHE A 173 -5.33 -15.23 -3.21
CA PHE A 173 -5.90 -14.35 -2.19
C PHE A 173 -7.35 -14.77 -2.00
N ARG A 174 -7.67 -15.20 -0.79
CA ARG A 174 -9.00 -15.67 -0.44
C ARG A 174 -9.61 -14.75 0.60
N ALA A 175 -10.71 -14.07 0.23
CA ALA A 175 -11.51 -13.27 1.13
C ALA A 175 -12.60 -14.14 1.73
N VAL A 176 -12.72 -14.14 3.04
CA VAL A 176 -13.75 -14.86 3.78
C VAL A 176 -14.44 -13.86 4.70
N GLU A 177 -15.73 -13.67 4.48
CA GLU A 177 -16.63 -13.02 5.40
C GLU A 177 -17.28 -14.11 6.26
N GLY A 178 -17.16 -14.00 7.56
CA GLY A 178 -17.66 -14.98 8.50
C GLY A 178 -19.18 -15.03 8.64
N ALA A 179 -19.65 -15.62 9.72
CA ALA A 179 -21.06 -15.67 10.07
C ALA A 179 -21.53 -14.41 10.78
N THR A 180 -20.61 -13.71 11.44
CA THR A 180 -20.86 -12.43 12.08
C THR A 180 -20.83 -11.35 11.03
N ASN A 181 -21.92 -10.63 10.86
CA ASN A 181 -21.99 -9.48 9.98
C ASN A 181 -22.27 -8.26 10.85
N GLY A 182 -21.22 -7.54 11.15
CA GLY A 182 -21.26 -6.33 11.98
C GLY A 182 -21.48 -5.07 11.15
N SER A 183 -20.69 -4.06 11.42
CA SER A 183 -20.75 -2.76 10.74
C SER A 183 -19.45 -2.43 10.01
N ALA A 184 -18.51 -3.36 9.97
CA ALA A 184 -17.33 -3.22 9.16
C ALA A 184 -17.70 -3.38 7.69
N ASP A 185 -17.24 -2.45 6.88
CA ASP A 185 -17.50 -2.40 5.44
C ASP A 185 -16.18 -1.97 4.81
N ILE A 186 -15.40 -2.96 4.40
CA ILE A 186 -13.96 -2.80 4.18
C ILE A 186 -13.61 -3.20 2.76
N ASP A 187 -12.96 -2.28 2.06
CA ASP A 187 -12.29 -2.57 0.81
C ASP A 187 -10.86 -3.03 1.07
N PHE A 188 -10.54 -4.26 0.68
CA PHE A 188 -9.20 -4.79 0.70
C PHE A 188 -8.62 -4.81 -0.71
N SER A 189 -7.52 -4.10 -0.92
CA SER A 189 -6.85 -3.97 -2.22
C SER A 189 -5.50 -4.66 -2.24
N ILE A 190 -5.16 -5.26 -3.39
CA ILE A 190 -3.82 -5.78 -3.70
C ILE A 190 -3.32 -5.21 -5.01
N ASP A 191 -2.00 -4.94 -5.06
CA ASP A 191 -1.29 -4.45 -6.24
C ASP A 191 0.17 -4.92 -6.23
N ASN A 192 0.92 -4.61 -7.30
CA ASN A 192 2.36 -4.85 -7.42
C ASN A 192 2.78 -6.29 -7.08
N PHE A 193 1.97 -7.27 -7.51
CA PHE A 193 2.26 -8.69 -7.31
C PHE A 193 3.53 -9.09 -8.06
N GLN A 194 4.49 -9.66 -7.36
CA GLN A 194 5.76 -10.10 -7.91
C GLN A 194 6.18 -11.45 -7.31
N ILE A 195 6.61 -12.37 -8.17
CA ILE A 195 7.47 -13.49 -7.77
C ILE A 195 8.85 -13.19 -8.33
N ARG A 196 9.82 -12.97 -7.46
CA ARG A 196 11.15 -12.50 -7.83
C ARG A 196 12.24 -13.20 -7.04
N LEU A 197 13.48 -13.11 -7.50
CA LEU A 197 14.63 -13.47 -6.65
C LEU A 197 14.62 -12.58 -5.40
N THR A 198 14.83 -13.19 -4.24
CA THR A 198 15.04 -12.46 -3.00
C THR A 198 16.26 -11.54 -3.19
N PRO A 199 16.09 -10.22 -3.06
CA PRO A 199 17.21 -9.31 -3.23
C PRO A 199 18.31 -9.60 -2.23
N THR A 200 19.55 -9.63 -2.69
CA THR A 200 20.71 -9.71 -1.81
C THR A 200 20.84 -8.44 -0.97
N CYS A 201 20.26 -7.36 -1.45
CA CYS A 201 20.16 -6.07 -0.77
C CYS A 201 18.68 -5.74 -0.53
N VAL A 202 18.24 -5.87 0.71
CA VAL A 202 16.83 -5.75 1.10
C VAL A 202 16.44 -4.27 1.24
N GLU A 203 15.26 -3.92 0.76
CA GLU A 203 14.71 -2.57 0.85
C GLU A 203 14.30 -2.25 2.30
N PRO A 204 14.60 -1.03 2.82
CA PRO A 204 14.05 -0.56 4.08
C PRO A 204 12.52 -0.45 3.99
N LEU A 205 11.82 -0.73 5.08
CA LEU A 205 10.37 -0.62 5.18
C LEU A 205 9.96 0.50 6.14
N ASN A 206 8.68 0.84 6.15
CA ASN A 206 8.08 1.78 7.10
C ASN A 206 8.81 3.14 7.18
N LEU A 207 9.17 3.68 5.99
CA LEU A 207 9.69 5.04 5.91
C LEU A 207 8.60 6.02 6.38
N ILE A 208 8.91 6.77 7.44
CA ILE A 208 8.00 7.75 8.05
C ILE A 208 8.72 9.07 8.31
N TYR A 209 7.96 10.13 8.55
CA TYR A 209 8.50 11.41 8.99
C TYR A 209 7.83 11.89 10.28
N SER A 210 8.52 12.78 10.99
CA SER A 210 8.02 13.42 12.20
C SER A 210 8.64 14.80 12.38
N SER A 211 8.10 15.58 13.31
CA SER A 211 8.68 16.87 13.74
C SER A 211 8.95 17.84 12.58
N VAL A 212 7.97 18.00 11.67
CA VAL A 212 8.09 18.95 10.55
C VAL A 212 8.03 20.37 11.06
N THR A 213 9.01 21.18 10.62
CA THR A 213 9.03 22.62 10.82
C THR A 213 9.11 23.33 9.47
N THR A 214 9.32 24.63 9.46
CA THR A 214 9.53 25.39 8.23
C THR A 214 10.84 25.10 7.51
N SER A 215 11.80 24.45 8.19
CA SER A 215 13.14 24.24 7.64
C SER A 215 13.77 22.92 8.04
N THR A 216 13.07 22.08 8.85
CA THR A 216 13.58 20.80 9.33
C THR A 216 12.50 19.73 9.33
N VAL A 217 12.92 18.46 9.26
CA VAL A 217 12.06 17.29 9.45
C VAL A 217 12.96 16.13 9.95
N ASN A 218 12.39 15.22 10.74
CA ASN A 218 13.02 13.96 11.05
C ASN A 218 12.38 12.86 10.19
N ILE A 219 13.21 12.01 9.60
CA ILE A 219 12.78 10.81 8.87
C ILE A 219 13.35 9.58 9.56
N SER A 220 12.63 8.47 9.51
CA SER A 220 13.09 7.18 10.03
C SER A 220 12.46 6.04 9.23
N TRP A 221 13.10 4.87 9.31
CA TRP A 221 12.68 3.63 8.65
C TRP A 221 13.07 2.43 9.50
N ASP A 222 12.50 1.27 9.22
CA ASP A 222 12.86 0.04 9.91
C ASP A 222 14.22 -0.49 9.42
N PRO A 223 15.03 -1.05 10.33
CA PRO A 223 16.24 -1.74 9.93
C PRO A 223 15.90 -2.98 9.10
N THR A 224 16.68 -3.21 8.03
CA THR A 224 16.51 -4.41 7.20
C THR A 224 17.12 -5.65 7.87
N SER A 225 16.59 -6.81 7.52
CA SER A 225 17.19 -8.10 7.89
C SER A 225 17.40 -8.94 6.63
N PRO A 226 18.65 -9.27 6.26
CA PRO A 226 19.91 -8.90 6.90
C PRO A 226 20.19 -7.38 6.83
N SER A 227 20.97 -6.87 7.78
CA SER A 227 21.41 -5.48 7.78
C SER A 227 22.37 -5.22 6.61
N PRO A 228 22.27 -4.07 5.93
CA PRO A 228 23.19 -3.73 4.86
C PRO A 228 24.60 -3.51 5.40
N THR A 229 25.62 -3.95 4.65
CA THR A 229 27.02 -3.94 5.12
C THR A 229 27.61 -2.54 5.19
N ILE A 230 27.16 -1.63 4.31
CA ILE A 230 27.61 -0.23 4.25
C ILE A 230 26.67 0.67 5.03
N GLY A 231 25.34 0.49 4.88
CA GLY A 231 24.33 1.28 5.54
C GLY A 231 23.15 1.59 4.61
N TYR A 232 22.72 2.84 4.64
CA TYR A 232 21.56 3.31 3.88
C TYR A 232 21.90 4.58 3.11
N GLU A 233 21.11 4.86 2.09
CA GLU A 233 21.07 6.17 1.46
C GLU A 233 19.64 6.73 1.52
N TYR A 234 19.51 8.01 1.85
CA TYR A 234 18.23 8.72 1.70
C TYR A 234 18.36 9.83 0.67
N PHE A 235 17.27 10.11 -0.01
CA PHE A 235 17.17 11.15 -1.04
C PHE A 235 15.98 12.04 -0.77
N VAL A 236 16.18 13.36 -0.83
CA VAL A 236 15.16 14.37 -0.58
C VAL A 236 15.03 15.25 -1.82
N SER A 237 13.82 15.43 -2.31
CA SER A 237 13.53 16.17 -3.55
C SER A 237 12.20 16.89 -3.46
N THR A 238 12.00 17.87 -4.32
CA THR A 238 10.68 18.47 -4.60
C THR A 238 9.93 17.73 -5.72
N SER A 239 10.53 16.69 -6.30
CA SER A 239 9.94 15.80 -7.29
C SER A 239 9.61 14.45 -6.66
N ASN A 240 8.46 13.88 -7.01
CA ASN A 240 8.05 12.53 -6.62
C ASN A 240 8.63 11.42 -7.51
N ALA A 241 9.47 11.77 -8.49
CA ALA A 241 10.12 10.79 -9.36
C ALA A 241 11.18 10.01 -8.58
N THR A 242 11.23 8.69 -8.80
CA THR A 242 12.27 7.83 -8.23
C THR A 242 13.67 8.35 -8.54
N PRO A 243 14.57 8.48 -7.55
CA PRO A 243 15.89 9.01 -7.77
C PRO A 243 16.71 8.16 -8.75
N VAL A 244 17.39 8.83 -9.68
CA VAL A 244 18.33 8.18 -10.62
C VAL A 244 19.80 8.46 -10.25
N THR A 245 20.02 9.22 -9.19
CA THR A 245 21.34 9.56 -8.66
C THR A 245 21.50 9.04 -7.24
N ALA A 246 22.74 9.00 -6.75
CA ALA A 246 23.03 8.65 -5.36
C ALA A 246 22.35 9.61 -4.38
N GLY A 247 21.96 9.08 -3.24
CA GLY A 247 21.43 9.83 -2.09
C GLY A 247 22.52 10.25 -1.11
N THR A 248 22.10 10.65 0.07
CA THR A 248 22.98 10.93 1.20
C THR A 248 23.17 9.65 2.02
N ALA A 249 24.41 9.20 2.16
CA ALA A 249 24.73 7.97 2.90
C ALA A 249 24.60 8.16 4.43
N THR A 250 24.16 7.12 5.11
CA THR A 250 24.06 7.04 6.57
C THR A 250 24.11 5.58 7.04
N THR A 251 24.64 5.35 8.25
CA THR A 251 24.56 4.04 8.91
C THR A 251 23.41 3.94 9.91
N ALA A 252 22.74 5.06 10.17
CA ALA A 252 21.57 5.08 11.04
C ALA A 252 20.30 4.76 10.27
N THR A 253 19.25 4.33 10.96
CA THR A 253 17.90 4.13 10.42
C THR A 253 17.02 5.38 10.57
N PHE A 254 17.63 6.53 10.72
CA PHE A 254 16.96 7.83 10.80
C PHE A 254 17.89 8.93 10.28
N ALA A 255 17.31 10.06 9.91
CA ALA A 255 18.05 11.28 9.60
C ALA A 255 17.26 12.52 10.02
N ALA A 256 17.96 13.53 10.53
CA ALA A 256 17.43 14.86 10.78
C ALA A 256 17.78 15.76 9.60
N LEU A 257 16.79 16.15 8.84
CA LEU A 257 16.95 17.01 7.67
C LEU A 257 16.83 18.47 8.09
N SER A 258 17.67 19.33 7.55
CA SER A 258 17.68 20.76 7.83
C SER A 258 17.97 21.56 6.57
N GLY A 259 17.76 22.88 6.63
CA GLY A 259 17.98 23.76 5.48
C GLY A 259 16.89 23.65 4.39
N LEU A 260 15.75 23.09 4.74
CA LEU A 260 14.60 22.99 3.83
C LEU A 260 13.98 24.40 3.60
N LEU A 261 13.45 24.61 2.43
CA LEU A 261 12.70 25.82 2.13
C LEU A 261 11.31 25.76 2.76
N PRO A 262 10.81 26.83 3.36
CA PRO A 262 9.44 26.89 3.85
C PRO A 262 8.45 26.87 2.70
N ASN A 263 7.20 26.53 3.02
CA ASN A 263 6.09 26.49 2.05
C ASN A 263 6.38 25.59 0.83
N THR A 264 7.03 24.45 1.07
CA THR A 264 7.49 23.55 0.01
C THR A 264 7.11 22.10 0.34
N THR A 265 6.58 21.38 -0.65
CA THR A 265 6.38 19.93 -0.54
C THR A 265 7.67 19.22 -0.92
N TYR A 266 8.10 18.33 -0.06
CA TYR A 266 9.25 17.46 -0.28
C TYR A 266 8.82 16.01 -0.35
N TYR A 267 9.58 15.23 -1.10
CA TYR A 267 9.46 13.79 -1.25
C TYR A 267 10.74 13.15 -0.77
N VAL A 268 10.62 12.08 0.01
CA VAL A 268 11.75 11.35 0.58
C VAL A 268 11.72 9.92 0.12
N PHE A 269 12.91 9.43 -0.21
CA PHE A 269 13.18 8.04 -0.55
C PHE A 269 14.31 7.52 0.32
N VAL A 270 14.34 6.23 0.57
CA VAL A 270 15.44 5.54 1.26
C VAL A 270 15.75 4.22 0.56
N ARG A 271 17.01 3.80 0.55
CA ARG A 271 17.44 2.48 0.08
C ARG A 271 18.58 1.95 0.94
N SER A 272 18.78 0.63 0.92
CA SER A 272 19.95 -0.01 1.50
C SER A 272 21.15 0.10 0.57
N ASP A 273 22.35 0.22 1.16
CA ASP A 273 23.65 0.16 0.52
C ASP A 273 24.39 -1.07 1.08
N CYS A 274 24.33 -2.19 0.35
CA CYS A 274 24.81 -3.48 0.85
C CYS A 274 26.25 -3.77 0.52
N SER A 275 26.77 -3.25 -0.60
CA SER A 275 28.18 -3.32 -0.98
C SER A 275 28.46 -2.33 -2.12
N ALA A 276 29.72 -2.17 -2.49
CA ALA A 276 30.09 -1.24 -3.57
C ALA A 276 29.32 -1.53 -4.87
N GLY A 277 28.34 -0.67 -5.18
CA GLY A 277 27.47 -0.79 -6.36
C GLY A 277 26.26 -1.71 -6.22
N ASP A 278 26.05 -2.31 -5.05
CA ASP A 278 24.87 -3.15 -4.74
C ASP A 278 23.92 -2.40 -3.81
N PHE A 279 22.86 -1.87 -4.38
CA PHE A 279 21.82 -1.11 -3.70
C PHE A 279 20.48 -1.80 -3.83
N SER A 280 19.65 -1.69 -2.80
CA SER A 280 18.25 -2.06 -2.94
C SER A 280 17.50 -1.09 -3.87
N SER A 281 16.28 -1.44 -4.24
CA SER A 281 15.34 -0.47 -4.80
C SER A 281 15.07 0.65 -3.77
N TRP A 282 14.62 1.81 -4.27
CA TRP A 282 14.18 2.90 -3.41
C TRP A 282 12.82 2.61 -2.79
N THR A 283 12.70 2.72 -1.48
CA THR A 283 11.43 2.78 -0.75
C THR A 283 10.95 4.22 -0.70
N GLY A 284 9.66 4.43 -0.89
CA GLY A 284 9.04 5.76 -0.98
C GLY A 284 8.45 6.03 -2.36
N PRO A 285 8.02 7.28 -2.67
CA PRO A 285 8.18 8.44 -1.81
C PRO A 285 7.17 8.51 -0.67
N ILE A 286 7.62 9.00 0.49
CA ILE A 286 6.73 9.69 1.41
C ILE A 286 6.82 11.19 1.15
N SER A 287 5.76 11.94 1.40
CA SER A 287 5.76 13.38 1.23
C SER A 287 5.39 14.11 2.51
N PHE A 288 6.00 15.26 2.71
CA PHE A 288 5.67 16.19 3.78
C PHE A 288 5.72 17.63 3.25
N TYR A 289 5.05 18.51 3.96
CA TYR A 289 4.95 19.93 3.59
C TYR A 289 5.52 20.80 4.70
N THR A 290 6.47 21.68 4.36
CA THR A 290 7.10 22.62 5.30
C THR A 290 6.26 23.89 5.51
N GLY A 291 4.96 23.75 5.59
CA GLY A 291 3.88 24.68 5.37
C GLY A 291 3.68 25.82 6.36
N HIS A 292 4.70 26.22 7.08
CA HIS A 292 4.55 27.39 7.93
C HIS A 292 5.35 28.56 7.34
N CYS A 293 4.62 29.51 6.74
CA CYS A 293 5.22 30.82 6.49
C CYS A 293 5.42 31.51 7.83
N VAL A 294 6.67 31.80 8.17
CA VAL A 294 6.95 32.72 9.28
C VAL A 294 6.58 34.13 8.79
N PRO A 295 5.62 34.82 9.42
CA PRO A 295 5.27 36.18 9.01
C PRO A 295 6.50 37.06 9.10
N SER A 296 6.69 37.91 8.09
CA SER A 296 7.78 38.88 8.08
C SER A 296 7.50 40.08 9.02
N SER A 297 6.26 40.21 9.51
CA SER A 297 5.86 41.26 10.44
C SER A 297 6.22 40.90 11.87
N THR A 298 6.95 41.76 12.55
CA THR A 298 7.37 41.60 13.95
C THR A 298 6.75 42.66 14.87
N GLY A 299 5.69 43.33 14.37
CA GLY A 299 5.02 44.38 15.13
C GLY A 299 4.27 43.89 16.36
N SER A 300 4.53 44.46 17.52
CA SER A 300 3.82 44.16 18.77
C SER A 300 2.50 44.93 18.93
N ALA A 301 2.17 45.78 17.96
CA ALA A 301 0.99 46.67 18.07
C ALA A 301 -0.34 45.94 17.90
N SER A 302 -0.33 44.82 17.15
CA SER A 302 -1.50 43.96 16.98
C SER A 302 -1.10 42.50 16.89
N TYR A 303 -1.74 41.65 17.68
CA TYR A 303 -1.48 40.21 17.68
C TYR A 303 -2.70 39.43 18.13
N VAL A 304 -2.76 38.14 17.74
CA VAL A 304 -3.80 37.21 18.22
C VAL A 304 -3.41 36.75 19.60
N ASN A 305 -4.22 37.10 20.61
CA ASN A 305 -4.00 36.73 22.00
C ASN A 305 -4.71 35.44 22.40
N ASN A 306 -5.89 35.21 21.85
CA ASN A 306 -6.67 34.02 22.11
C ASN A 306 -7.13 33.40 20.80
N PHE A 307 -7.01 32.08 20.70
CA PHE A 307 -7.57 31.31 19.62
C PHE A 307 -8.19 30.02 20.17
N SER A 308 -9.43 29.77 19.86
CA SER A 308 -10.10 28.53 20.24
C SER A 308 -11.05 28.05 19.15
N THR A 309 -11.29 26.74 19.13
CA THR A 309 -12.27 26.11 18.25
C THR A 309 -13.27 25.30 19.05
N THR A 310 -14.48 25.13 18.52
CA THR A 310 -15.52 24.26 19.07
C THR A 310 -16.23 23.52 17.95
N GLY A 311 -16.70 22.30 18.21
CA GLY A 311 -17.44 21.48 17.25
C GLY A 311 -16.58 20.51 16.45
N GLY A 312 -15.27 20.45 16.68
CA GLY A 312 -14.40 19.42 16.14
C GLY A 312 -14.29 18.21 17.07
N SER A 313 -13.68 17.14 16.61
CA SER A 313 -13.37 15.95 17.43
C SER A 313 -12.38 16.27 18.54
N GLN A 314 -11.44 17.17 18.28
CA GLN A 314 -10.60 17.82 19.29
C GLN A 314 -10.66 19.32 19.12
N ASN A 315 -10.98 20.01 20.18
CA ASN A 315 -11.03 21.46 20.17
C ASN A 315 -9.68 22.06 20.55
N ILE A 316 -9.26 23.07 19.82
CA ILE A 316 -8.06 23.84 20.12
C ILE A 316 -8.43 24.89 21.18
N SER A 317 -7.57 25.03 22.18
CA SER A 317 -7.69 26.08 23.18
C SER A 317 -6.30 26.67 23.44
N ASN A 318 -6.03 27.79 22.82
CA ASN A 318 -4.80 28.55 22.94
C ASN A 318 -5.12 29.97 23.42
N LEU A 319 -5.21 30.11 24.73
CA LEU A 319 -5.71 31.31 25.40
C LEU A 319 -4.55 32.07 26.05
N ALA A 320 -4.63 33.42 26.00
CA ALA A 320 -3.68 34.33 26.64
C ALA A 320 -2.22 34.08 26.22
N THR A 321 -2.00 33.89 24.90
CA THR A 321 -0.67 33.60 24.36
C THR A 321 0.31 34.78 24.48
N GLY A 322 -0.24 35.98 24.56
CA GLY A 322 0.57 37.21 24.59
C GLY A 322 1.27 37.47 23.24
N PHE A 323 2.07 38.52 23.24
CA PHE A 323 2.94 38.83 22.12
C PHE A 323 4.14 37.88 22.06
N THR A 324 4.38 37.27 20.89
CA THR A 324 5.56 36.46 20.64
C THR A 324 6.57 37.25 19.84
N ALA A 325 7.80 37.34 20.32
CA ALA A 325 8.90 37.96 19.58
C ALA A 325 9.07 37.24 18.22
N GLY A 326 9.05 37.99 17.11
CA GLY A 326 9.02 37.41 15.77
C GLY A 326 7.63 37.35 15.17
N GLY A 327 6.59 37.71 15.93
CA GLY A 327 5.21 37.81 15.43
C GLY A 327 4.50 36.52 15.09
N TYR A 328 5.06 35.37 15.52
CA TYR A 328 4.55 34.05 15.19
C TYR A 328 4.80 33.04 16.31
N LEU A 329 3.74 32.30 16.66
CA LEU A 329 3.83 31.12 17.51
C LEU A 329 3.45 29.90 16.70
N ASN A 330 4.40 28.97 16.54
CA ASN A 330 4.10 27.69 15.94
C ASN A 330 3.51 26.74 17.00
N ALA A 331 2.22 26.45 16.88
CA ALA A 331 1.49 25.55 17.76
C ALA A 331 1.00 24.30 17.01
N ASN A 332 1.71 23.87 15.96
CA ASN A 332 1.30 22.74 15.10
C ASN A 332 1.13 21.43 15.86
N SER A 333 1.83 21.22 16.97
CA SER A 333 1.62 20.05 17.83
C SER A 333 0.24 19.98 18.50
N GLN A 334 -0.52 21.06 18.46
CA GLN A 334 -1.90 21.16 18.96
C GLN A 334 -2.94 20.92 17.84
N PHE A 335 -2.53 20.87 16.58
CA PHE A 335 -3.40 20.74 15.40
C PHE A 335 -3.28 19.33 14.84
N VAL A 336 -3.81 18.35 15.54
CA VAL A 336 -3.73 16.93 15.14
C VAL A 336 -4.98 16.45 14.42
N GLU A 337 -5.98 17.31 14.21
CA GLU A 337 -7.28 16.90 13.69
C GLU A 337 -7.65 17.62 12.41
N SER A 338 -8.22 16.87 11.47
CA SER A 338 -8.89 17.41 10.30
C SER A 338 -10.31 17.82 10.66
N TYR A 339 -10.70 19.03 10.27
CA TYR A 339 -12.06 19.53 10.41
C TYR A 339 -12.84 19.42 9.10
N GLU A 340 -12.47 18.52 8.22
CA GLU A 340 -12.93 18.44 6.84
C GLU A 340 -14.42 18.11 6.69
N THR A 341 -15.02 17.43 7.67
CA THR A 341 -16.37 16.89 7.53
C THR A 341 -17.41 17.53 8.45
N SER A 342 -17.02 18.41 9.36
CA SER A 342 -17.93 19.01 10.33
C SER A 342 -17.81 20.53 10.34
N SER A 343 -18.93 21.20 10.61
CA SER A 343 -18.92 22.63 10.91
C SER A 343 -18.22 22.86 12.24
N PHE A 344 -17.20 23.68 12.27
CA PHE A 344 -16.56 24.12 13.51
C PHE A 344 -16.60 25.64 13.59
N ASN A 345 -16.57 26.15 14.82
CA ASN A 345 -16.47 27.57 15.10
C ASN A 345 -15.08 27.88 15.63
N PHE A 346 -14.52 28.98 15.23
CA PHE A 346 -13.31 29.53 15.82
C PHE A 346 -13.57 30.91 16.42
N ASN A 347 -12.87 31.18 17.50
CA ASN A 347 -12.83 32.49 18.12
C ASN A 347 -11.38 32.99 18.18
N ALA A 348 -11.15 34.21 17.78
CA ALA A 348 -9.85 34.86 17.87
C ALA A 348 -10.02 36.22 18.51
N GLU A 349 -9.19 36.53 19.52
CA GLU A 349 -9.07 37.86 20.11
C GLU A 349 -7.83 38.52 19.53
N ILE A 350 -8.01 39.66 18.90
CA ILE A 350 -6.93 40.50 18.38
C ILE A 350 -6.73 41.64 19.36
N VAL A 351 -5.55 41.76 19.95
CA VAL A 351 -5.16 42.86 20.81
C VAL A 351 -4.40 43.90 19.98
N GLY A 352 -4.79 45.11 20.12
CA GLY A 352 -4.19 46.27 19.44
C GLY A 352 -5.21 47.08 18.66
N GLY A 353 -4.91 48.31 18.40
CA GLY A 353 -5.76 49.27 17.70
C GLY A 353 -4.99 50.53 17.33
#